data_c121ba6344ae3dc8b45b9c6f55acf7e4
#
_entry.id   c121ba6344ae3dc8b45b9c6f55acf7e4
#
_cell.length_a   1.000
_cell.length_b   1.000
_cell.length_c   1.000
_cell.angle_alpha   90.00
_cell.angle_beta   90.00
_cell.angle_gamma   90.00
#
_symmetry.space_group_name_H-M   'P 1'
#
loop_
_entity.id
_entity.type
_entity.pdbx_description
1 polymer ?
#
loop_
_entity_poly.entity_id
_entity_poly.type
_entity_poly.pdbx_seq_one_letter_code
_entity_poly.pdbx_strand_id
1 'polypeptide(L)'
;MAIISSYPVSIPQLADKILGSNAVDAYGTPVVNNPTVQYTITSIKNVVDQHYIQKISTSSTAAIVPGVDNTGIPIIFGAADITTLDVAYSAATGTITFRTLGSYCVQQLYYAQATSGNNIQLNFKTLQGGATQVGPTTATSFLSNASTARHRIDITSYIDIDIEGTYHNFWVQNPSTGAPGSLQPQTIPGAWGTDVPSAQLIITKLV
;
A
#
# COMPACT_ATOMS: atom_id res chain seq x y z
N MET A 1 49.53 -20.06 6.77
CA MET A 1 48.17 -20.24 6.21
C MET A 1 47.23 -20.51 7.39
N ALA A 2 46.35 -19.60 7.73
CA ALA A 2 45.40 -19.83 8.83
C ALA A 2 44.33 -20.82 8.36
N ILE A 3 44.14 -21.89 9.11
CA ILE A 3 43.16 -22.93 8.79
C ILE A 3 41.81 -22.39 9.32
N ILE A 4 40.96 -21.96 8.41
CA ILE A 4 39.60 -21.44 8.71
C ILE A 4 38.73 -22.46 9.45
N SER A 5 39.03 -23.75 9.30
CA SER A 5 38.32 -24.87 9.95
C SER A 5 38.47 -24.95 11.49
N SER A 6 39.32 -24.13 12.10
CA SER A 6 39.53 -24.12 13.55
C SER A 6 38.66 -23.12 14.32
N TYR A 7 37.84 -22.31 13.63
CA TYR A 7 36.93 -21.40 14.30
C TYR A 7 35.65 -22.16 14.72
N PRO A 8 35.22 -21.98 15.97
CA PRO A 8 33.98 -22.59 16.42
C PRO A 8 32.79 -22.05 15.61
N VAL A 9 31.94 -22.97 15.17
CA VAL A 9 30.66 -22.58 14.53
C VAL A 9 29.75 -22.03 15.62
N SER A 10 29.45 -20.74 15.58
CA SER A 10 28.49 -20.09 16.47
C SER A 10 27.24 -19.69 15.67
N ILE A 11 26.09 -19.67 16.35
CA ILE A 11 24.88 -19.13 15.77
C ILE A 11 25.04 -17.60 15.69
N PRO A 12 24.97 -16.97 14.49
CA PRO A 12 25.10 -15.54 14.36
C PRO A 12 24.06 -14.78 15.18
N GLN A 13 24.51 -13.75 15.90
CA GLN A 13 23.65 -12.85 16.66
C GLN A 13 23.45 -11.55 15.90
N LEU A 14 22.36 -10.83 16.18
CA LEU A 14 22.04 -9.57 15.49
C LEU A 14 23.11 -8.48 15.67
N ALA A 15 23.88 -8.55 16.74
CA ALA A 15 24.99 -7.62 17.01
C ALA A 15 26.31 -8.03 16.36
N ASP A 16 26.42 -9.25 15.82
CA ASP A 16 27.63 -9.73 15.14
C ASP A 16 27.93 -8.86 13.91
N LYS A 17 29.22 -8.73 13.60
CA LYS A 17 29.70 -7.88 12.54
C LYS A 17 30.26 -8.71 11.39
N ILE A 18 29.88 -8.31 10.18
CA ILE A 18 30.43 -8.84 8.94
C ILE A 18 31.32 -7.79 8.32
N LEU A 19 32.51 -8.20 7.91
CA LEU A 19 33.43 -7.33 7.17
C LEU A 19 33.01 -7.31 5.71
N GLY A 20 32.94 -6.12 5.15
CA GLY A 20 32.64 -5.88 3.73
C GLY A 20 33.39 -4.66 3.23
N SER A 21 33.17 -4.30 2.01
CA SER A 21 33.72 -3.09 1.41
C SER A 21 32.61 -2.32 0.69
N ASN A 22 32.65 -0.99 0.77
CA ASN A 22 31.77 -0.14 0.00
C ASN A 22 32.35 0.09 -1.39
N ALA A 23 31.74 -0.50 -2.41
CA ALA A 23 32.09 -0.26 -3.80
C ALA A 23 31.55 1.09 -4.31
N VAL A 24 30.47 1.56 -3.72
CA VAL A 24 29.82 2.82 -4.06
C VAL A 24 29.47 3.60 -2.79
N ASP A 25 29.37 4.92 -2.87
CA ASP A 25 28.87 5.77 -1.79
C ASP A 25 27.34 5.73 -1.69
N ALA A 26 26.75 6.54 -0.80
CA ALA A 26 25.31 6.64 -0.60
C ALA A 26 24.53 7.15 -1.85
N TYR A 27 25.22 7.68 -2.85
CA TYR A 27 24.68 8.20 -4.10
C TYR A 27 24.95 7.29 -5.31
N GLY A 28 25.50 6.09 -5.07
CA GLY A 28 25.84 5.14 -6.13
C GLY A 28 27.15 5.44 -6.88
N THR A 29 27.95 6.40 -6.41
CA THR A 29 29.23 6.75 -7.03
C THR A 29 30.32 5.74 -6.60
N PRO A 30 31.12 5.18 -7.52
CA PRO A 30 32.21 4.29 -7.18
C PRO A 30 33.22 4.93 -6.20
N VAL A 31 33.54 4.23 -5.11
CA VAL A 31 34.49 4.70 -4.10
C VAL A 31 35.88 4.24 -4.50
N VAL A 32 36.79 5.21 -4.76
CA VAL A 32 38.13 4.95 -5.31
C VAL A 32 38.98 4.02 -4.44
N ASN A 33 38.86 4.09 -3.13
CA ASN A 33 39.67 3.31 -2.21
C ASN A 33 38.94 2.10 -1.57
N ASN A 34 37.69 1.87 -1.96
CA ASN A 34 36.89 0.73 -1.53
C ASN A 34 37.11 0.35 -0.05
N PRO A 35 36.79 1.25 0.91
CA PRO A 35 37.16 1.08 2.30
C PRO A 35 36.49 -0.15 2.91
N THR A 36 37.24 -0.86 3.75
CA THR A 36 36.66 -1.95 4.54
C THR A 36 35.74 -1.38 5.59
N VAL A 37 34.52 -1.89 5.65
CA VAL A 37 33.49 -1.48 6.61
C VAL A 37 32.95 -2.67 7.38
N GLN A 38 32.40 -2.42 8.53
CA GLN A 38 31.73 -3.43 9.34
C GLN A 38 30.21 -3.23 9.26
N TYR A 39 29.52 -4.29 8.89
CA TYR A 39 28.07 -4.34 8.93
C TYR A 39 27.61 -5.22 10.09
N THR A 40 26.62 -4.80 10.85
CA THR A 40 25.93 -5.69 11.78
C THR A 40 24.95 -6.57 11.03
N ILE A 41 24.65 -7.74 11.54
CA ILE A 41 23.59 -8.60 10.99
C ILE A 41 22.25 -7.86 11.04
N THR A 42 21.99 -7.05 12.06
CA THR A 42 20.82 -6.16 12.12
C THR A 42 20.77 -5.20 10.95
N SER A 43 21.89 -4.57 10.58
CA SER A 43 21.92 -3.63 9.43
C SER A 43 21.59 -4.35 8.13
N ILE A 44 22.15 -5.53 7.91
CA ILE A 44 21.89 -6.34 6.72
C ILE A 44 20.43 -6.80 6.70
N LYS A 45 19.92 -7.31 7.84
CA LYS A 45 18.53 -7.69 7.98
C LYS A 45 17.58 -6.52 7.66
N ASN A 46 17.86 -5.34 8.19
CA ASN A 46 17.03 -4.17 7.95
C ASN A 46 17.01 -3.79 6.45
N VAL A 47 18.14 -3.87 5.76
CA VAL A 47 18.20 -3.64 4.30
C VAL A 47 17.36 -4.68 3.57
N VAL A 48 17.52 -5.96 3.90
CA VAL A 48 16.74 -7.06 3.30
C VAL A 48 15.26 -6.89 3.59
N ASP A 49 14.88 -6.66 4.86
CA ASP A 49 13.48 -6.48 5.25
C ASP A 49 12.85 -5.27 4.57
N GLN A 50 13.62 -4.19 4.39
CA GLN A 50 13.16 -2.98 3.72
C GLN A 50 12.93 -3.19 2.21
N HIS A 51 13.71 -4.02 1.55
CA HIS A 51 13.61 -4.22 0.11
C HIS A 51 12.69 -5.38 -0.30
N TYR A 52 12.53 -6.39 0.54
CA TYR A 52 11.80 -7.62 0.17
C TYR A 52 10.49 -7.86 0.92
N ILE A 53 10.28 -7.19 2.06
CA ILE A 53 9.09 -7.41 2.90
C ILE A 53 8.30 -6.11 3.08
N GLN A 54 8.46 -5.16 2.16
CA GLN A 54 7.86 -3.85 2.36
C GLN A 54 6.39 -3.86 2.03
N LYS A 55 5.63 -3.52 3.04
CA LYS A 55 4.19 -3.48 2.99
C LYS A 55 3.69 -2.22 3.68
N ILE A 56 2.94 -1.41 2.95
CA ILE A 56 2.06 -0.44 3.58
C ILE A 56 0.71 -1.10 3.75
N SER A 57 0.21 -1.08 4.97
CA SER A 57 -1.16 -1.43 5.27
C SER A 57 -1.82 -0.23 5.93
N THR A 58 -2.98 0.12 5.46
CA THR A 58 -3.79 1.20 6.05
C THR A 58 -5.25 0.85 5.89
N SER A 59 -6.06 1.25 6.86
CA SER A 59 -7.48 0.99 6.86
C SER A 59 -8.25 2.22 7.33
N SER A 60 -9.43 2.46 6.74
CA SER A 60 -10.34 3.52 7.13
C SER A 60 -11.59 2.95 7.79
N THR A 61 -11.94 3.49 8.94
CA THR A 61 -13.23 3.24 9.60
C THR A 61 -14.26 4.33 9.33
N ALA A 62 -13.88 5.37 8.56
CA ALA A 62 -14.81 6.40 8.13
C ALA A 62 -15.61 5.97 6.90
N ALA A 63 -16.84 6.43 6.81
CA ALA A 63 -17.64 6.27 5.60
C ALA A 63 -17.08 7.15 4.46
N ILE A 64 -17.03 6.60 3.23
CA ILE A 64 -16.62 7.34 2.02
C ILE A 64 -17.84 7.36 1.10
N VAL A 65 -18.43 8.54 0.95
CA VAL A 65 -19.70 8.74 0.25
C VAL A 65 -19.49 9.66 -0.95
N PRO A 66 -19.30 9.08 -2.17
CA PRO A 66 -19.22 9.89 -3.38
C PRO A 66 -20.57 10.55 -3.67
N GLY A 67 -20.55 11.77 -4.22
CA GLY A 67 -21.76 12.45 -4.69
C GLY A 67 -22.46 11.65 -5.80
N VAL A 68 -23.74 11.98 -6.04
CA VAL A 68 -24.58 11.37 -7.07
C VAL A 68 -24.54 12.10 -8.41
N ASP A 69 -23.65 13.04 -8.54
CA ASP A 69 -23.51 13.96 -9.68
C ASP A 69 -22.42 13.52 -10.66
N ASN A 70 -22.00 12.29 -10.59
CA ASN A 70 -20.90 11.76 -11.42
C ASN A 70 -19.50 12.31 -11.04
N THR A 71 -19.40 13.02 -9.93
CA THR A 71 -18.13 13.56 -9.46
C THR A 71 -17.39 12.50 -8.64
N GLY A 72 -16.15 12.19 -9.03
CA GLY A 72 -15.28 11.31 -8.26
C GLY A 72 -14.70 12.02 -7.04
N ILE A 73 -14.48 11.28 -5.97
CA ILE A 73 -13.77 11.74 -4.77
C ILE A 73 -12.56 10.85 -4.48
N PRO A 74 -11.49 11.40 -3.88
CA PRO A 74 -10.36 10.60 -3.46
C PRO A 74 -10.74 9.67 -2.30
N ILE A 75 -10.18 8.47 -2.31
CA ILE A 75 -10.33 7.49 -1.23
C ILE A 75 -9.23 7.74 -0.21
N ILE A 76 -9.63 8.04 1.04
CA ILE A 76 -8.72 8.23 2.16
C ILE A 76 -8.78 6.98 3.03
N PHE A 77 -7.67 6.27 3.15
CA PHE A 77 -7.60 4.99 3.85
C PHE A 77 -7.29 5.11 5.35
N GLY A 78 -7.31 6.31 5.91
CA GLY A 78 -6.99 6.52 7.33
C GLY A 78 -5.49 6.56 7.62
N ALA A 79 -5.11 6.35 8.87
CA ALA A 79 -3.70 6.32 9.25
C ALA A 79 -3.04 5.03 8.76
N ALA A 80 -1.75 5.10 8.44
CA ALA A 80 -0.99 3.92 8.06
C ALA A 80 -0.70 3.05 9.28
N ASP A 81 -1.05 1.78 9.21
CA ASP A 81 -0.73 0.79 10.25
C ASP A 81 0.75 0.39 10.18
N ILE A 82 1.30 0.33 8.96
CA ILE A 82 2.69 0.00 8.69
C ILE A 82 3.22 1.01 7.67
N THR A 83 4.36 1.60 7.94
CA THR A 83 5.08 2.50 7.03
C THR A 83 6.40 1.88 6.60
N THR A 84 6.83 2.19 5.38
CA THR A 84 8.12 1.77 4.84
C THR A 84 8.91 2.96 4.31
N LEU A 85 10.20 2.78 4.04
CA LEU A 85 11.02 3.83 3.45
C LEU A 85 10.75 4.03 1.96
N ASP A 86 10.30 2.98 1.25
CA ASP A 86 10.10 3.02 -0.20
C ASP A 86 8.79 3.69 -0.62
N VAL A 87 7.82 3.69 0.28
CA VAL A 87 6.50 4.26 0.00
C VAL A 87 6.07 5.15 1.16
N ALA A 88 5.72 6.40 0.86
CA ALA A 88 5.09 7.31 1.81
C ALA A 88 3.59 7.38 1.55
N TYR A 89 2.82 7.43 2.62
CA TYR A 89 1.38 7.59 2.58
C TYR A 89 0.97 8.84 3.36
N SER A 90 0.08 9.64 2.77
CA SER A 90 -0.54 10.78 3.42
C SER A 90 -1.97 10.44 3.85
N ALA A 91 -2.19 10.31 5.15
CA ALA A 91 -3.52 10.05 5.71
C ALA A 91 -4.52 11.19 5.48
N ALA A 92 -4.04 12.41 5.24
CA ALA A 92 -4.90 13.58 5.00
C ALA A 92 -5.46 13.61 3.57
N THR A 93 -4.71 13.13 2.58
CA THR A 93 -5.06 13.23 1.16
C THR A 93 -5.27 11.88 0.48
N GLY A 94 -4.96 10.76 1.15
CA GLY A 94 -4.97 9.44 0.54
C GLY A 94 -3.87 9.26 -0.52
N THR A 95 -2.87 10.14 -0.55
CA THR A 95 -1.80 10.13 -1.54
C THR A 95 -0.72 9.14 -1.16
N ILE A 96 -0.30 8.34 -2.12
CA ILE A 96 0.81 7.42 -2.02
C ILE A 96 1.95 7.95 -2.87
N THR A 97 3.12 8.12 -2.28
CA THR A 97 4.34 8.53 -2.98
C THR A 97 5.33 7.38 -2.99
N PHE A 98 5.69 6.92 -4.18
CA PHE A 98 6.71 5.89 -4.37
C PHE A 98 8.09 6.55 -4.39
N ARG A 99 8.93 6.19 -3.43
CA ARG A 99 10.27 6.78 -3.21
C ARG A 99 11.38 6.00 -3.89
N THR A 100 11.12 4.78 -4.27
CA THR A 100 12.09 3.92 -4.96
C THR A 100 11.48 3.34 -6.23
N LEU A 101 12.34 3.10 -7.20
CA LEU A 101 11.97 2.43 -8.44
C LEU A 101 11.61 0.98 -8.21
N GLY A 102 10.85 0.40 -9.12
CA GLY A 102 10.51 -1.02 -9.13
C GLY A 102 9.03 -1.29 -9.35
N SER A 103 8.68 -2.56 -9.28
CA SER A 103 7.30 -3.04 -9.46
C SER A 103 6.62 -3.23 -8.11
N TYR A 104 5.41 -2.75 -8.02
CA TYR A 104 4.59 -2.80 -6.81
C TYR A 104 3.27 -3.50 -7.08
N CYS A 105 2.90 -4.39 -6.16
CA CYS A 105 1.55 -4.93 -6.08
C CYS A 105 0.72 -4.04 -5.17
N VAL A 106 -0.38 -3.51 -5.68
CA VAL A 106 -1.31 -2.65 -4.96
C VAL A 106 -2.64 -3.38 -4.84
N GLN A 107 -3.00 -3.73 -3.62
CA GLN A 107 -4.25 -4.39 -3.28
C GLN A 107 -5.17 -3.39 -2.58
N GLN A 108 -6.34 -3.18 -3.13
CA GLN A 108 -7.38 -2.30 -2.62
C GLN A 108 -8.59 -3.15 -2.26
N LEU A 109 -9.05 -3.02 -1.04
CA LEU A 109 -10.19 -3.73 -0.53
C LEU A 109 -11.25 -2.73 -0.07
N TYR A 110 -12.47 -2.86 -0.57
CA TYR A 110 -13.57 -1.96 -0.27
C TYR A 110 -14.80 -2.71 0.20
N TYR A 111 -15.57 -2.09 1.07
CA TYR A 111 -16.86 -2.59 1.50
C TYR A 111 -17.95 -1.61 1.08
N ALA A 112 -18.57 -1.91 -0.04
CA ALA A 112 -19.61 -1.07 -0.62
C ALA A 112 -20.99 -1.40 -0.06
N GLN A 113 -21.80 -0.37 0.13
CA GLN A 113 -23.17 -0.47 0.62
C GLN A 113 -24.09 0.41 -0.23
N ALA A 114 -25.33 -0.07 -0.48
CA ALA A 114 -26.39 0.75 -1.05
C ALA A 114 -26.88 1.80 -0.05
N THR A 115 -27.16 2.98 -0.52
CA THR A 115 -27.86 4.00 0.29
C THR A 115 -29.39 3.84 0.19
N SER A 116 -29.87 3.18 -0.86
CA SER A 116 -31.28 2.82 -1.04
C SER A 116 -31.37 1.51 -1.84
N GLY A 117 -32.36 0.66 -1.56
CA GLY A 117 -32.46 -0.74 -1.98
C GLY A 117 -32.52 -1.04 -3.48
N ASN A 118 -31.63 -0.50 -4.28
CA ASN A 118 -31.54 -0.67 -5.70
C ASN A 118 -30.15 -1.11 -6.16
N ASN A 119 -30.00 -1.35 -7.45
CA ASN A 119 -28.71 -1.60 -8.07
C ASN A 119 -27.72 -0.47 -7.79
N ILE A 120 -26.53 -0.85 -7.32
CA ILE A 120 -25.44 0.09 -7.08
C ILE A 120 -24.41 -0.13 -8.17
N GLN A 121 -23.87 0.97 -8.64
CA GLN A 121 -22.66 0.95 -9.44
C GLN A 121 -21.65 1.91 -8.80
N LEU A 122 -20.42 1.44 -8.63
CA LEU A 122 -19.29 2.26 -8.21
C LEU A 122 -18.18 2.10 -9.25
N ASN A 123 -17.58 3.19 -9.62
CA ASN A 123 -16.42 3.22 -10.52
C ASN A 123 -15.19 3.62 -9.71
N PHE A 124 -14.10 2.89 -9.91
CA PHE A 124 -12.81 3.12 -9.26
C PHE A 124 -11.76 3.42 -10.31
N LYS A 125 -10.89 4.37 -10.03
CA LYS A 125 -9.72 4.69 -10.86
C LYS A 125 -8.52 5.07 -10.02
N THR A 126 -7.34 4.91 -10.60
CA THR A 126 -6.08 5.41 -10.03
C THR A 126 -5.61 6.59 -10.85
N LEU A 127 -5.22 7.68 -10.19
CA LEU A 127 -4.61 8.85 -10.82
C LEU A 127 -3.16 8.98 -10.39
N GLN A 128 -2.28 9.19 -11.34
CA GLN A 128 -0.89 9.61 -11.13
C GLN A 128 -0.82 11.13 -11.19
N GLY A 129 -0.09 11.74 -10.27
CA GLY A 129 0.05 13.18 -10.22
C GLY A 129 -1.27 13.94 -10.00
N GLY A 130 -2.33 13.25 -9.54
CA GLY A 130 -3.65 13.80 -9.35
C GLY A 130 -4.44 14.08 -10.63
N ALA A 131 -3.88 13.80 -11.82
CA ALA A 131 -4.48 14.15 -13.11
C ALA A 131 -4.50 13.01 -14.13
N THR A 132 -3.41 12.26 -14.27
CA THR A 132 -3.28 11.23 -15.30
C THR A 132 -3.80 9.90 -14.80
N GLN A 133 -4.80 9.33 -15.50
CA GLN A 133 -5.31 8.00 -15.14
C GLN A 133 -4.28 6.92 -15.49
N VAL A 134 -4.03 6.04 -14.51
CA VAL A 134 -3.17 4.86 -14.65
C VAL A 134 -4.04 3.62 -14.63
N GLY A 135 -3.93 2.82 -15.68
CA GLY A 135 -4.73 1.62 -15.84
C GLY A 135 -6.22 1.89 -16.17
N PRO A 136 -7.02 0.84 -16.30
CA PRO A 136 -8.44 0.94 -16.61
C PRO A 136 -9.25 1.40 -15.40
N THR A 137 -10.41 2.01 -15.66
CA THR A 137 -11.44 2.20 -14.64
C THR A 137 -12.06 0.83 -14.31
N THR A 138 -12.11 0.49 -13.03
CA THR A 138 -12.82 -0.70 -12.56
C THR A 138 -14.25 -0.29 -12.18
N ALA A 139 -15.23 -0.84 -12.91
CA ALA A 139 -16.64 -0.66 -12.62
C ALA A 139 -17.16 -1.91 -11.89
N THR A 140 -17.88 -1.70 -10.82
CA THR A 140 -18.60 -2.78 -10.13
C THR A 140 -20.05 -2.41 -10.00
N SER A 141 -20.93 -3.37 -10.27
CA SER A 141 -22.37 -3.21 -10.06
C SER A 141 -22.90 -4.42 -9.30
N PHE A 142 -23.79 -4.18 -8.36
CA PHE A 142 -24.45 -5.23 -7.60
C PHE A 142 -25.87 -4.83 -7.22
N LEU A 143 -26.70 -5.86 -7.10
CA LEU A 143 -28.05 -5.73 -6.60
C LEU A 143 -27.99 -5.73 -5.08
N SER A 144 -28.57 -4.73 -4.44
CA SER A 144 -28.79 -4.74 -2.99
C SER A 144 -30.27 -4.71 -2.71
N ASN A 145 -30.78 -5.78 -2.13
CA ASN A 145 -32.17 -5.85 -1.67
C ASN A 145 -32.39 -5.22 -0.31
N ALA A 146 -31.30 -4.78 0.35
CA ALA A 146 -31.37 -4.15 1.66
C ALA A 146 -30.29 -3.06 1.77
N SER A 147 -30.64 -1.92 2.35
CA SER A 147 -29.73 -0.81 2.61
C SER A 147 -28.59 -1.14 3.59
N THR A 148 -28.63 -2.31 4.22
CA THR A 148 -27.60 -2.80 5.14
C THR A 148 -26.69 -3.85 4.53
N ALA A 149 -26.99 -4.36 3.33
CA ALA A 149 -26.14 -5.35 2.66
C ALA A 149 -24.82 -4.70 2.22
N ARG A 150 -23.72 -5.36 2.55
CA ARG A 150 -22.37 -4.93 2.17
C ARG A 150 -21.78 -5.91 1.17
N HIS A 151 -21.06 -5.34 0.22
CA HIS A 151 -20.37 -6.11 -0.79
C HIS A 151 -18.89 -5.78 -0.74
N ARG A 152 -18.08 -6.83 -0.64
CA ARG A 152 -16.63 -6.73 -0.71
C ARG A 152 -16.21 -6.58 -2.16
N ILE A 153 -15.34 -5.63 -2.42
CA ILE A 153 -14.73 -5.36 -3.72
C ILE A 153 -13.22 -5.45 -3.54
N ASP A 154 -12.59 -6.33 -4.29
CA ASP A 154 -11.15 -6.52 -4.30
C ASP A 154 -10.60 -6.04 -5.64
N ILE A 155 -9.67 -5.10 -5.62
CA ILE A 155 -8.95 -4.60 -6.80
C ILE A 155 -7.47 -4.82 -6.56
N THR A 156 -6.85 -5.62 -7.42
CA THR A 156 -5.40 -5.80 -7.41
C THR A 156 -4.82 -5.24 -8.70
N SER A 157 -3.83 -4.40 -8.59
CA SER A 157 -3.10 -3.82 -9.72
C SER A 157 -1.59 -3.93 -9.49
N TYR A 158 -0.86 -3.95 -10.60
CA TYR A 158 0.60 -3.88 -10.60
C TYR A 158 1.00 -2.54 -11.19
N ILE A 159 1.90 -1.85 -10.52
CA ILE A 159 2.36 -0.52 -10.91
C ILE A 159 3.87 -0.56 -11.00
N ASP A 160 4.40 -0.24 -12.17
CA ASP A 160 5.83 -0.05 -12.38
C ASP A 160 6.18 1.41 -12.17
N ILE A 161 7.13 1.68 -11.30
CA ILE A 161 7.63 3.01 -10.96
C ILE A 161 9.01 3.18 -11.58
N ASP A 162 9.08 4.01 -12.60
CA ASP A 162 10.28 4.38 -13.35
C ASP A 162 10.82 5.77 -12.97
N ILE A 163 10.08 6.53 -12.18
CA ILE A 163 10.45 7.85 -11.67
C ILE A 163 10.19 7.92 -10.18
N GLU A 164 11.22 8.15 -9.38
CA GLU A 164 11.12 8.36 -7.95
C GLU A 164 10.28 9.61 -7.61
N GLY A 165 9.54 9.55 -6.51
CA GLY A 165 8.66 10.63 -6.09
C GLY A 165 7.33 10.66 -6.84
N THR A 166 7.07 9.73 -7.75
CA THR A 166 5.76 9.58 -8.40
C THR A 166 4.69 9.29 -7.36
N TYR A 167 3.58 10.03 -7.39
CA TYR A 167 2.50 9.81 -6.47
C TYR A 167 1.20 9.41 -7.15
N HIS A 168 0.40 8.60 -6.44
CA HIS A 168 -0.87 8.08 -6.90
C HIS A 168 -1.98 8.35 -5.88
N ASN A 169 -3.18 8.57 -6.39
CA ASN A 169 -4.41 8.65 -5.61
C ASN A 169 -5.44 7.67 -6.17
N PHE A 170 -6.21 7.08 -5.30
CA PHE A 170 -7.34 6.23 -5.65
C PHE A 170 -8.64 7.02 -5.53
N TRP A 171 -9.54 6.82 -6.47
CA TRP A 171 -10.76 7.59 -6.58
C TRP A 171 -11.96 6.67 -6.73
N VAL A 172 -13.09 7.09 -6.17
CA VAL A 172 -14.38 6.42 -6.30
C VAL A 172 -15.44 7.40 -6.77
N GLN A 173 -16.38 6.93 -7.56
CA GLN A 173 -17.45 7.72 -8.17
C GLN A 173 -18.74 6.91 -8.20
N ASN A 174 -19.86 7.60 -8.01
CA ASN A 174 -21.20 7.12 -8.37
C ASN A 174 -21.55 7.57 -9.80
N PRO A 175 -21.69 6.68 -10.77
CA PRO A 175 -22.04 7.06 -12.14
C PRO A 175 -23.54 7.31 -12.34
N SER A 176 -24.39 7.06 -11.34
CA SER A 176 -25.85 7.08 -11.46
C SER A 176 -26.50 7.81 -10.29
N THR A 177 -27.43 8.69 -10.61
CA THR A 177 -28.27 9.41 -9.62
C THR A 177 -29.34 8.51 -9.00
N GLY A 178 -29.67 7.37 -9.62
CA GLY A 178 -30.78 6.51 -9.18
C GLY A 178 -30.40 5.42 -8.16
N ALA A 179 -29.11 5.18 -7.95
CA ALA A 179 -28.63 4.10 -7.09
C ALA A 179 -27.31 4.46 -6.41
N PRO A 180 -27.33 5.41 -5.47
CA PRO A 180 -26.10 5.84 -4.83
C PRO A 180 -25.50 4.73 -3.95
N GLY A 181 -24.22 4.46 -4.16
CA GLY A 181 -23.40 3.59 -3.34
C GLY A 181 -22.45 4.40 -2.47
N SER A 182 -21.97 3.77 -1.43
CA SER A 182 -20.93 4.32 -0.55
C SER A 182 -20.03 3.21 -0.04
N LEU A 183 -18.82 3.57 0.41
CA LEU A 183 -17.97 2.64 1.14
C LEU A 183 -18.24 2.85 2.64
N GLN A 184 -18.64 1.79 3.32
CA GLN A 184 -19.12 1.86 4.71
C GLN A 184 -18.36 0.88 5.60
N PRO A 185 -17.90 1.32 6.77
CA PRO A 185 -17.39 0.41 7.79
C PRO A 185 -18.53 -0.44 8.35
N GLN A 186 -18.19 -1.57 8.93
CA GLN A 186 -19.16 -2.40 9.64
C GLN A 186 -18.75 -2.54 11.09
N THR A 187 -19.62 -2.09 11.98
CA THR A 187 -19.46 -2.34 13.41
C THR A 187 -19.70 -3.80 13.72
N ILE A 188 -18.75 -4.41 14.40
CA ILE A 188 -18.85 -5.78 14.89
C ILE A 188 -19.38 -5.71 16.33
N PRO A 189 -20.58 -6.23 16.62
CA PRO A 189 -21.13 -6.18 17.96
C PRO A 189 -20.37 -7.08 18.93
N GLY A 190 -20.17 -6.60 20.15
CA GLY A 190 -19.59 -7.38 21.26
C GLY A 190 -18.07 -7.44 21.24
N ALA A 191 -17.53 -8.46 21.91
CA ALA A 191 -16.09 -8.63 22.14
C ALA A 191 -15.34 -9.33 20.99
N TRP A 192 -15.87 -9.38 19.78
CA TRP A 192 -15.28 -10.11 18.66
C TRP A 192 -14.16 -9.37 17.94
N GLY A 193 -13.85 -8.15 18.34
CA GLY A 193 -12.72 -7.41 17.78
C GLY A 193 -13.07 -6.03 17.23
N THR A 194 -12.24 -5.55 16.34
CA THR A 194 -12.36 -4.22 15.70
C THR A 194 -13.38 -4.25 14.56
N ASP A 195 -13.96 -3.10 14.28
CA ASP A 195 -14.88 -2.91 13.15
C ASP A 195 -14.20 -3.27 11.81
N VAL A 196 -15.01 -3.77 10.87
CA VAL A 196 -14.57 -3.98 9.50
C VAL A 196 -14.39 -2.61 8.84
N PRO A 197 -13.21 -2.29 8.29
CA PRO A 197 -12.95 -0.99 7.67
C PRO A 197 -13.79 -0.80 6.39
N SER A 198 -14.07 0.45 6.03
CA SER A 198 -14.71 0.81 4.75
C SER A 198 -13.79 0.60 3.56
N ALA A 199 -12.51 0.84 3.76
CA ALA A 199 -11.46 0.72 2.75
C ALA A 199 -10.15 0.28 3.39
N GLN A 200 -9.43 -0.61 2.71
CA GLN A 200 -8.08 -1.04 3.07
C GLN A 200 -7.16 -0.93 1.86
N LEU A 201 -5.91 -0.62 2.10
CA LEU A 201 -4.88 -0.57 1.10
C LEU A 201 -3.66 -1.35 1.57
N ILE A 202 -3.15 -2.20 0.70
CA ILE A 202 -1.91 -2.94 0.93
C ILE A 202 -1.02 -2.72 -0.28
N ILE A 203 0.20 -2.25 -0.05
CA ILE A 203 1.21 -2.08 -1.10
C ILE A 203 2.42 -2.92 -0.73
N THR A 204 2.83 -3.77 -1.66
CA THR A 204 3.99 -4.64 -1.52
C THR A 204 4.93 -4.39 -2.69
N LYS A 205 6.18 -4.07 -2.41
CA LYS A 205 7.21 -4.01 -3.45
C LYS A 205 7.57 -5.44 -3.86
N LEU A 206 7.65 -5.67 -5.17
CA LEU A 206 7.93 -7.00 -5.73
C LEU A 206 9.41 -7.13 -6.12
N VAL A 207 9.98 -6.08 -6.70
CA VAL A 207 11.38 -6.03 -7.16
C VAL A 207 11.93 -4.63 -7.01
#